data_28d04514d7e17a89e3648fb6870bf5cc
#
_entry.id   28d04514d7e17a89e3648fb6870bf5cc
#
_cell.length_a   1.000
_cell.length_b   1.000
_cell.length_c   1.000
_cell.angle_alpha   90.00
_cell.angle_beta   90.00
_cell.angle_gamma   90.00
#
_symmetry.space_group_name_H-M   'P 1'
#
loop_
_entity.id
_entity.type
_entity.pdbx_description
1 polymer ?
#
loop_
_entity_poly.entity_id
_entity_poly.type
_entity_poly.pdbx_seq_one_letter_code
_entity_poly.pdbx_strand_id
1 'polypeptide(L)'
;MKSCQALLAVFVCAVLPLHAADLSDLIYTTTDVKVTITDCKTAASGELVIPDTIEGKPVTSIGGAAFWGCASLTSITIPDSVTSIGGAAFSYSKSLTSITISDSVNTIGERAFSDCRSLTSITIPDSVTSIGRKAFSYCTNLTSITIPDNVTSVGGAAFWGCASLTSITIPNSVTSIGSGNFYGCTSLTSITIPNSVTSIEFNAFLRCTNLTSITIPDSVTSIRLGAFVECTSLTAVIFLGDAPKEGKEVFKDSVPTIYRKPEAKGWGDTFAERPVKLISSEALVVLIEREIELAQFDSALSLIDSFLLKYPDDPKVDEIKTLRGRINEFQQLEDFSE
;
A
#
# COMPACT_ATOMS: atom_id res chain seq x y z
N MET A 1 33.34 6.09 67.88
CA MET A 1 33.52 5.93 66.42
C MET A 1 32.78 4.67 65.98
N LYS A 2 31.61 4.80 65.38
CA LYS A 2 30.82 3.67 64.82
C LYS A 2 30.96 3.73 63.31
N SER A 3 31.62 2.72 62.77
CA SER A 3 31.76 2.59 61.32
C SER A 3 30.46 2.10 60.69
N CYS A 4 29.92 2.88 59.78
CA CYS A 4 28.76 2.53 59.02
C CYS A 4 29.25 1.80 57.74
N GLN A 5 29.09 0.47 57.71
CA GLN A 5 29.32 -0.30 56.47
C GLN A 5 28.07 -0.20 55.60
N ALA A 6 28.18 0.51 54.46
CA ALA A 6 27.16 0.54 53.47
C ALA A 6 27.21 -0.78 52.67
N LEU A 7 26.14 -1.55 52.73
CA LEU A 7 25.92 -2.75 51.90
C LEU A 7 25.55 -2.28 50.50
N LEU A 8 26.48 -2.42 49.56
CA LEU A 8 26.21 -2.19 48.14
C LEU A 8 25.52 -3.44 47.59
N ALA A 9 24.19 -3.38 47.45
CA ALA A 9 23.44 -4.43 46.76
C ALA A 9 23.68 -4.31 45.24
N VAL A 10 24.57 -5.16 44.74
CA VAL A 10 24.73 -5.33 43.28
C VAL A 10 23.50 -6.07 42.77
N PHE A 11 22.58 -5.35 42.16
CA PHE A 11 21.53 -5.97 41.34
C PHE A 11 22.20 -6.55 40.07
N VAL A 12 22.56 -7.82 40.11
CA VAL A 12 22.86 -8.58 38.91
C VAL A 12 21.53 -8.80 38.19
N CYS A 13 21.23 -7.92 37.25
CA CYS A 13 20.19 -8.17 36.26
C CYS A 13 20.67 -9.37 35.46
N ALA A 14 20.20 -10.56 35.78
CA ALA A 14 20.42 -11.74 34.94
C ALA A 14 19.72 -11.49 33.64
N VAL A 15 20.46 -11.03 32.63
CA VAL A 15 20.03 -11.11 31.23
C VAL A 15 19.98 -12.61 30.94
N LEU A 16 18.80 -13.20 31.07
CA LEU A 16 18.56 -14.54 30.50
C LEU A 16 18.96 -14.46 29.05
N PRO A 17 19.78 -15.40 28.53
CA PRO A 17 20.08 -15.42 27.11
C PRO A 17 18.74 -15.52 26.37
N LEU A 18 18.47 -14.53 25.51
CA LEU A 18 17.33 -14.58 24.61
C LEU A 18 17.53 -15.85 23.77
N HIS A 19 16.72 -16.87 24.02
CA HIS A 19 16.77 -18.10 23.23
C HIS A 19 16.22 -17.75 21.86
N ALA A 20 17.04 -17.90 20.80
CA ALA A 20 16.56 -17.75 19.44
C ALA A 20 15.47 -18.79 19.19
N ALA A 21 14.38 -18.37 18.58
CA ALA A 21 13.26 -19.28 18.28
C ALA A 21 13.71 -20.42 17.38
N ASP A 22 13.24 -21.60 17.67
CA ASP A 22 13.56 -22.83 16.91
C ASP A 22 12.33 -23.71 16.65
N LEU A 23 12.54 -24.87 16.07
CA LEU A 23 11.47 -25.82 15.74
C LEU A 23 10.63 -26.21 16.98
N SER A 24 11.22 -26.23 18.19
CA SER A 24 10.50 -26.59 19.41
C SER A 24 9.46 -25.55 19.83
N ASP A 25 9.53 -24.35 19.28
CA ASP A 25 8.56 -23.27 19.51
C ASP A 25 7.36 -23.35 18.58
N LEU A 26 7.45 -24.16 17.50
CA LEU A 26 6.38 -24.33 16.53
C LEU A 26 5.39 -25.40 16.98
N ILE A 27 4.12 -25.12 16.81
CA ILE A 27 3.03 -26.09 16.93
C ILE A 27 2.45 -26.29 15.52
N TYR A 28 2.31 -27.55 15.13
CA TYR A 28 1.90 -27.88 13.78
C TYR A 28 0.98 -29.09 13.75
N THR A 29 0.27 -29.24 12.65
CA THR A 29 -0.50 -30.44 12.33
C THR A 29 0.07 -31.09 11.09
N THR A 30 0.07 -32.44 11.09
CA THR A 30 0.52 -33.24 9.96
C THR A 30 -0.62 -34.02 9.34
N THR A 31 -0.57 -34.16 8.03
CA THR A 31 -1.34 -35.15 7.27
C THR A 31 -0.36 -36.16 6.71
N ASP A 32 -0.84 -37.11 5.90
CA ASP A 32 0.04 -38.10 5.25
C ASP A 32 1.10 -37.45 4.35
N VAL A 33 0.83 -36.26 3.80
CA VAL A 33 1.64 -35.68 2.73
C VAL A 33 2.17 -34.25 3.04
N LYS A 34 1.71 -33.61 4.10
CA LYS A 34 2.08 -32.20 4.37
C LYS A 34 1.98 -31.78 5.83
N VAL A 35 2.64 -30.67 6.17
CA VAL A 35 2.59 -30.02 7.47
C VAL A 35 1.96 -28.63 7.31
N THR A 36 1.16 -28.24 8.30
CA THR A 36 0.66 -26.87 8.48
C THR A 36 1.12 -26.39 9.85
N ILE A 37 1.81 -25.23 9.89
CA ILE A 37 2.10 -24.54 11.17
C ILE A 37 0.78 -23.96 11.67
N THR A 38 0.36 -24.33 12.87
CA THR A 38 -0.94 -23.93 13.44
C THR A 38 -0.84 -22.98 14.60
N ASP A 39 0.32 -22.96 15.28
CA ASP A 39 0.58 -22.05 16.40
C ASP A 39 2.09 -21.91 16.64
N CYS A 40 2.48 -20.92 17.41
CA CYS A 40 3.83 -20.72 17.90
C CYS A 40 3.78 -20.34 19.37
N LYS A 41 4.72 -20.88 20.17
CA LYS A 41 4.79 -20.49 21.60
C LYS A 41 5.02 -18.99 21.72
N THR A 42 4.25 -18.33 22.56
CA THR A 42 4.35 -16.88 22.78
C THR A 42 5.68 -16.42 23.39
N ALA A 43 6.45 -17.37 23.96
CA ALA A 43 7.81 -17.14 24.47
C ALA A 43 8.88 -17.15 23.36
N ALA A 44 8.56 -17.60 22.15
CA ALA A 44 9.47 -17.58 21.01
C ALA A 44 9.98 -16.16 20.74
N SER A 45 11.28 -16.00 20.55
CA SER A 45 11.90 -14.67 20.47
C SER A 45 13.06 -14.65 19.46
N GLY A 46 13.38 -13.45 18.97
CA GLY A 46 14.48 -13.27 18.01
C GLY A 46 14.10 -13.74 16.60
N GLU A 47 15.05 -14.36 15.93
CA GLU A 47 14.89 -14.84 14.56
C GLU A 47 14.32 -16.26 14.55
N LEU A 48 13.42 -16.53 13.62
CA LEU A 48 12.85 -17.87 13.39
C LEU A 48 12.97 -18.23 11.91
N VAL A 49 13.61 -19.35 11.61
CA VAL A 49 13.60 -19.96 10.28
C VAL A 49 12.66 -21.16 10.32
N ILE A 50 11.58 -21.09 9.57
CA ILE A 50 10.65 -22.21 9.42
C ILE A 50 11.31 -23.20 8.47
N PRO A 51 11.49 -24.50 8.86
CA PRO A 51 12.12 -25.47 8.00
C PRO A 51 11.19 -25.88 6.83
N ASP A 52 11.81 -26.25 5.68
CA ASP A 52 11.07 -26.75 4.52
C ASP A 52 10.26 -28.02 4.82
N THR A 53 10.79 -28.85 5.74
CA THR A 53 10.18 -30.12 6.11
C THR A 53 10.18 -30.33 7.62
N ILE A 54 9.12 -30.94 8.12
CA ILE A 54 9.02 -31.43 9.51
C ILE A 54 8.58 -32.89 9.42
N GLU A 55 9.26 -33.81 10.15
CA GLU A 55 9.00 -35.27 10.12
C GLU A 55 9.03 -35.84 8.70
N GLY A 56 9.92 -35.31 7.84
CA GLY A 56 10.06 -35.75 6.44
C GLY A 56 8.94 -35.29 5.49
N LYS A 57 8.02 -34.43 5.95
CA LYS A 57 6.91 -33.91 5.15
C LYS A 57 7.08 -32.42 4.92
N PRO A 58 6.73 -31.88 3.73
CA PRO A 58 6.86 -30.47 3.43
C PRO A 58 5.93 -29.61 4.30
N VAL A 59 6.43 -28.44 4.77
CA VAL A 59 5.63 -27.40 5.40
C VAL A 59 4.98 -26.59 4.29
N THR A 60 3.69 -26.75 4.05
CA THR A 60 3.02 -26.17 2.88
C THR A 60 2.16 -24.95 3.20
N SER A 61 1.88 -24.68 4.48
CA SER A 61 1.06 -23.53 4.85
C SER A 61 1.34 -23.02 6.26
N ILE A 62 1.20 -21.71 6.41
CA ILE A 62 1.08 -21.04 7.70
C ILE A 62 -0.43 -20.90 7.97
N GLY A 63 -0.90 -21.53 9.03
CA GLY A 63 -2.31 -21.54 9.40
C GLY A 63 -2.83 -20.20 9.92
N GLY A 64 -4.13 -20.11 10.10
CA GLY A 64 -4.75 -18.93 10.69
C GLY A 64 -4.24 -18.70 12.12
N ALA A 65 -3.85 -17.47 12.43
CA ALA A 65 -3.33 -17.05 13.72
C ALA A 65 -2.07 -17.77 14.23
N ALA A 66 -1.34 -18.52 13.37
CA ALA A 66 -0.21 -19.36 13.76
C ALA A 66 0.89 -18.64 14.56
N PHE A 67 1.12 -17.35 14.30
CA PHE A 67 2.07 -16.50 15.03
C PHE A 67 1.37 -15.31 15.69
N TRP A 68 0.08 -15.47 15.99
CA TRP A 68 -0.69 -14.40 16.59
C TRP A 68 -0.13 -14.00 17.96
N GLY A 69 0.25 -12.73 18.10
CA GLY A 69 0.78 -12.22 19.38
C GLY A 69 2.17 -12.73 19.73
N CYS A 70 2.93 -13.36 18.83
CA CYS A 70 4.36 -13.70 19.03
C CYS A 70 5.19 -12.41 19.09
N ALA A 71 4.97 -11.63 20.16
CA ALA A 71 5.43 -10.24 20.28
C ALA A 71 6.94 -10.08 20.42
N SER A 72 7.69 -11.15 20.64
CA SER A 72 9.15 -11.15 20.83
C SER A 72 9.91 -11.66 19.61
N LEU A 73 9.23 -12.17 18.56
CA LEU A 73 9.84 -12.52 17.28
C LEU A 73 10.23 -11.23 16.53
N THR A 74 11.47 -11.17 16.05
CA THR A 74 12.00 -10.01 15.33
C THR A 74 12.09 -10.23 13.82
N SER A 75 12.35 -11.47 13.39
CA SER A 75 12.33 -11.83 11.98
C SER A 75 11.82 -13.26 11.78
N ILE A 76 11.21 -13.51 10.63
CA ILE A 76 10.73 -14.83 10.23
C ILE A 76 11.10 -15.08 8.77
N THR A 77 11.65 -16.27 8.48
CA THR A 77 11.87 -16.76 7.13
C THR A 77 10.86 -17.86 6.81
N ILE A 78 10.06 -17.64 5.78
CA ILE A 78 9.07 -18.61 5.26
C ILE A 78 9.72 -19.37 4.12
N PRO A 79 9.75 -20.73 4.17
CA PRO A 79 10.41 -21.54 3.16
C PRO A 79 9.61 -21.66 1.85
N ASP A 80 10.31 -22.11 0.79
CA ASP A 80 9.75 -22.23 -0.57
C ASP A 80 8.63 -23.27 -0.69
N SER A 81 8.55 -24.18 0.27
CA SER A 81 7.46 -25.17 0.33
C SER A 81 6.09 -24.58 0.73
N VAL A 82 6.07 -23.36 1.31
CA VAL A 82 4.84 -22.69 1.77
C VAL A 82 4.16 -21.96 0.62
N THR A 83 2.90 -22.28 0.38
CA THR A 83 2.09 -21.69 -0.69
C THR A 83 1.02 -20.72 -0.20
N SER A 84 0.73 -20.67 1.11
CA SER A 84 -0.29 -19.78 1.65
C SER A 84 -0.01 -19.30 3.07
N ILE A 85 -0.40 -18.03 3.33
CA ILE A 85 -0.39 -17.39 4.64
C ILE A 85 -1.84 -17.18 5.07
N GLY A 86 -2.23 -17.82 6.15
CA GLY A 86 -3.59 -17.80 6.69
C GLY A 86 -4.01 -16.47 7.31
N GLY A 87 -5.30 -16.35 7.64
CA GLY A 87 -5.85 -15.17 8.27
C GLY A 87 -5.23 -14.91 9.66
N ALA A 88 -4.88 -13.65 9.95
CA ALA A 88 -4.26 -13.21 11.20
C ALA A 88 -2.94 -13.94 11.54
N ALA A 89 -2.29 -14.60 10.57
CA ALA A 89 -1.15 -15.48 10.81
C ALA A 89 -0.05 -14.84 11.68
N PHE A 90 0.27 -13.57 11.45
CA PHE A 90 1.29 -12.79 12.19
C PHE A 90 0.69 -11.58 12.93
N SER A 91 -0.64 -11.57 13.09
CA SER A 91 -1.31 -10.43 13.72
C SER A 91 -0.80 -10.21 15.14
N TYR A 92 -0.57 -8.94 15.54
CA TYR A 92 0.00 -8.54 16.83
C TYR A 92 1.44 -9.03 17.12
N SER A 93 2.19 -9.48 16.13
CA SER A 93 3.64 -9.73 16.26
C SER A 93 4.38 -8.39 16.25
N LYS A 94 4.32 -7.67 17.39
CA LYS A 94 4.66 -6.25 17.49
C LYS A 94 6.14 -5.95 17.31
N SER A 95 7.03 -6.90 17.57
CA SER A 95 8.49 -6.73 17.40
C SER A 95 9.00 -7.19 16.04
N LEU A 96 8.13 -7.75 15.19
CA LEU A 96 8.50 -8.22 13.86
C LEU A 96 8.94 -7.03 12.98
N THR A 97 10.24 -6.96 12.69
CA THR A 97 10.85 -5.90 11.88
C THR A 97 10.97 -6.28 10.42
N SER A 98 11.13 -7.58 10.14
CA SER A 98 11.26 -8.12 8.79
C SER A 98 10.63 -9.50 8.68
N ILE A 99 10.19 -9.83 7.48
CA ILE A 99 9.73 -11.16 7.10
C ILE A 99 10.11 -11.44 5.66
N THR A 100 10.69 -12.61 5.40
CA THR A 100 10.95 -13.10 4.06
C THR A 100 9.80 -14.02 3.65
N ILE A 101 9.07 -13.63 2.62
CA ILE A 101 7.98 -14.41 2.03
C ILE A 101 8.52 -15.07 0.76
N SER A 102 8.35 -16.38 0.67
CA SER A 102 8.79 -17.17 -0.48
C SER A 102 7.97 -16.86 -1.74
N ASP A 103 8.61 -16.99 -2.91
CA ASP A 103 7.98 -16.85 -4.23
C ASP A 103 6.94 -17.96 -4.56
N SER A 104 6.75 -18.93 -3.67
CA SER A 104 5.66 -19.92 -3.77
C SER A 104 4.35 -19.47 -3.13
N VAL A 105 4.37 -18.41 -2.33
CA VAL A 105 3.16 -17.90 -1.64
C VAL A 105 2.25 -17.19 -2.63
N ASN A 106 1.02 -17.67 -2.79
CA ASN A 106 0.04 -17.11 -3.71
C ASN A 106 -1.06 -16.26 -3.05
N THR A 107 -1.22 -16.34 -1.73
CA THR A 107 -2.24 -15.58 -1.00
C THR A 107 -1.75 -15.08 0.34
N ILE A 108 -2.10 -13.82 0.66
CA ILE A 108 -1.93 -13.21 1.98
C ILE A 108 -3.31 -13.06 2.60
N GLY A 109 -3.56 -13.77 3.71
CA GLY A 109 -4.87 -13.86 4.36
C GLY A 109 -5.38 -12.56 4.99
N GLU A 110 -6.66 -12.56 5.38
CA GLU A 110 -7.26 -11.44 6.12
C GLU A 110 -6.46 -11.17 7.40
N ARG A 111 -6.08 -9.88 7.66
CA ARG A 111 -5.31 -9.45 8.84
C ARG A 111 -3.96 -10.15 9.03
N ALA A 112 -3.40 -10.76 8.01
CA ALA A 112 -2.20 -11.60 8.15
C ALA A 112 -1.07 -10.90 8.93
N PHE A 113 -0.84 -9.62 8.70
CA PHE A 113 0.17 -8.78 9.35
C PHE A 113 -0.42 -7.61 10.15
N SER A 114 -1.70 -7.69 10.53
CA SER A 114 -2.35 -6.61 11.28
C SER A 114 -1.63 -6.36 12.60
N ASP A 115 -1.40 -5.09 12.98
CA ASP A 115 -0.68 -4.70 14.19
C ASP A 115 0.79 -5.19 14.29
N CYS A 116 1.46 -5.50 13.17
CA CYS A 116 2.92 -5.68 13.11
C CYS A 116 3.60 -4.30 13.13
N ARG A 117 3.59 -3.65 14.30
CA ARG A 117 3.92 -2.22 14.44
C ARG A 117 5.38 -1.90 14.16
N SER A 118 6.29 -2.85 14.31
CA SER A 118 7.72 -2.67 14.04
C SER A 118 8.12 -2.99 12.61
N LEU A 119 7.21 -3.52 11.79
CA LEU A 119 7.48 -3.86 10.39
C LEU A 119 7.73 -2.58 9.59
N THR A 120 8.97 -2.42 9.09
CA THR A 120 9.38 -1.21 8.35
C THR A 120 9.27 -1.36 6.84
N SER A 121 9.45 -2.57 6.36
CA SER A 121 9.31 -2.94 4.95
C SER A 121 8.88 -4.39 4.82
N ILE A 122 8.26 -4.72 3.69
CA ILE A 122 7.92 -6.10 3.32
C ILE A 122 7.94 -6.20 1.80
N THR A 123 8.54 -7.25 1.29
CA THR A 123 8.47 -7.61 -0.12
C THR A 123 7.33 -8.61 -0.31
N ILE A 124 6.38 -8.26 -1.15
CA ILE A 124 5.33 -9.17 -1.59
C ILE A 124 5.82 -9.82 -2.87
N PRO A 125 5.94 -11.16 -2.94
CA PRO A 125 6.42 -11.83 -4.13
C PRO A 125 5.40 -11.78 -5.29
N ASP A 126 5.91 -11.88 -6.53
CA ASP A 126 5.09 -11.82 -7.75
C ASP A 126 4.08 -12.96 -7.89
N SER A 127 4.28 -14.05 -7.15
CA SER A 127 3.33 -15.17 -7.06
C SER A 127 2.01 -14.81 -6.36
N VAL A 128 1.98 -13.71 -5.57
CA VAL A 128 0.79 -13.31 -4.83
C VAL A 128 -0.26 -12.73 -5.76
N THR A 129 -1.45 -13.30 -5.74
CA THR A 129 -2.60 -12.85 -6.56
C THR A 129 -3.66 -12.11 -5.75
N SER A 130 -3.64 -12.22 -4.42
CA SER A 130 -4.61 -11.54 -3.56
C SER A 130 -4.05 -11.16 -2.19
N ILE A 131 -4.42 -9.96 -1.73
CA ILE A 131 -4.13 -9.43 -0.41
C ILE A 131 -5.46 -9.29 0.35
N GLY A 132 -5.57 -9.96 1.49
CA GLY A 132 -6.78 -10.01 2.30
C GLY A 132 -7.16 -8.68 2.95
N ARG A 133 -8.41 -8.61 3.43
CA ARG A 133 -8.92 -7.46 4.19
C ARG A 133 -8.05 -7.19 5.42
N LYS A 134 -7.68 -5.91 5.66
CA LYS A 134 -6.84 -5.48 6.79
C LYS A 134 -5.47 -6.18 6.87
N ALA A 135 -4.95 -6.73 5.79
CA ALA A 135 -3.73 -7.55 5.81
C ALA A 135 -2.55 -6.84 6.49
N PHE A 136 -2.37 -5.55 6.28
CA PHE A 136 -1.30 -4.71 6.85
C PHE A 136 -1.83 -3.61 7.77
N SER A 137 -3.08 -3.73 8.27
CA SER A 137 -3.66 -2.67 9.10
C SER A 137 -2.84 -2.46 10.37
N TYR A 138 -2.60 -1.18 10.72
CA TYR A 138 -1.80 -0.77 11.87
C TYR A 138 -0.32 -1.22 11.85
N CYS A 139 0.25 -1.50 10.67
CA CYS A 139 1.71 -1.54 10.47
C CYS A 139 2.25 -0.11 10.53
N THR A 140 2.30 0.47 11.72
CA THR A 140 2.51 1.92 11.91
C THR A 140 3.88 2.41 11.46
N ASN A 141 4.89 1.54 11.40
CA ASN A 141 6.25 1.87 10.96
C ASN A 141 6.54 1.48 9.51
N LEU A 142 5.57 0.90 8.80
CA LEU A 142 5.73 0.55 7.38
C LEU A 142 5.85 1.84 6.55
N THR A 143 7.01 2.03 5.91
CA THR A 143 7.34 3.26 5.18
C THR A 143 7.00 3.19 3.70
N SER A 144 7.13 2.01 3.11
CA SER A 144 6.81 1.75 1.70
C SER A 144 6.40 0.30 1.50
N ILE A 145 5.62 0.05 0.46
CA ILE A 145 5.25 -1.29 0.02
C ILE A 145 4.95 -1.24 -1.49
N THR A 146 5.42 -2.25 -2.21
CA THR A 146 5.07 -2.45 -3.61
C THR A 146 4.08 -3.59 -3.71
N ILE A 147 2.98 -3.38 -4.39
CA ILE A 147 2.00 -4.42 -4.73
C ILE A 147 2.38 -4.94 -6.11
N PRO A 148 2.67 -6.26 -6.26
CA PRO A 148 3.03 -6.85 -7.55
C PRO A 148 1.90 -6.79 -8.58
N ASP A 149 2.26 -6.81 -9.86
CA ASP A 149 1.31 -6.71 -10.98
C ASP A 149 0.32 -7.88 -11.07
N ASN A 150 0.68 -9.03 -10.50
CA ASN A 150 -0.20 -10.20 -10.43
C ASN A 150 -1.31 -10.08 -9.37
N VAL A 151 -1.25 -9.09 -8.48
CA VAL A 151 -2.29 -8.88 -7.47
C VAL A 151 -3.52 -8.24 -8.09
N THR A 152 -4.57 -9.02 -8.26
CA THR A 152 -5.86 -8.56 -8.82
C THR A 152 -6.87 -8.10 -7.76
N SER A 153 -6.62 -8.42 -6.48
CA SER A 153 -7.53 -8.10 -5.38
C SER A 153 -6.80 -7.63 -4.14
N VAL A 154 -7.13 -6.40 -3.71
CA VAL A 154 -6.69 -5.81 -2.44
C VAL A 154 -7.92 -5.58 -1.56
N GLY A 155 -8.01 -6.32 -0.47
CA GLY A 155 -9.16 -6.23 0.46
C GLY A 155 -9.28 -4.88 1.14
N GLY A 156 -10.49 -4.53 1.55
CA GLY A 156 -10.74 -3.26 2.23
C GLY A 156 -9.89 -3.09 3.49
N ALA A 157 -9.50 -1.84 3.79
CA ALA A 157 -8.67 -1.47 4.94
C ALA A 157 -7.29 -2.16 4.97
N ALA A 158 -6.77 -2.62 3.82
CA ALA A 158 -5.52 -3.38 3.76
C ALA A 158 -4.36 -2.62 4.43
N PHE A 159 -4.29 -1.30 4.29
CA PHE A 159 -3.24 -0.42 4.84
C PHE A 159 -3.79 0.58 5.88
N TRP A 160 -4.94 0.27 6.48
CA TRP A 160 -5.54 1.12 7.52
C TRP A 160 -4.57 1.41 8.66
N GLY A 161 -4.30 2.70 8.94
CA GLY A 161 -3.44 3.11 10.04
C GLY A 161 -1.94 2.85 9.84
N CYS A 162 -1.49 2.65 8.59
CA CYS A 162 -0.06 2.65 8.26
C CYS A 162 0.46 4.10 8.30
N ALA A 163 0.65 4.61 9.53
CA ALA A 163 0.90 6.03 9.76
C ALA A 163 2.20 6.54 9.13
N SER A 164 3.22 5.70 8.99
CA SER A 164 4.52 6.06 8.40
C SER A 164 4.59 5.82 6.88
N LEU A 165 3.53 5.31 6.25
CA LEU A 165 3.53 5.00 4.81
C LEU A 165 3.62 6.31 4.01
N THR A 166 4.75 6.51 3.31
CA THR A 166 5.01 7.71 2.51
C THR A 166 4.66 7.53 1.05
N SER A 167 4.78 6.31 0.54
CA SER A 167 4.48 5.94 -0.84
C SER A 167 4.00 4.50 -0.96
N ILE A 168 3.20 4.26 -1.99
CA ILE A 168 2.75 2.92 -2.38
C ILE A 168 2.53 2.89 -3.88
N THR A 169 2.96 1.81 -4.52
CA THR A 169 2.66 1.54 -5.93
C THR A 169 1.46 0.61 -6.01
N ILE A 170 0.44 1.02 -6.75
CA ILE A 170 -0.77 0.24 -7.02
C ILE A 170 -0.68 -0.22 -8.48
N PRO A 171 -0.71 -1.53 -8.75
CA PRO A 171 -0.57 -2.04 -10.11
C PRO A 171 -1.85 -1.86 -10.95
N ASN A 172 -1.70 -1.91 -12.28
CA ASN A 172 -2.80 -1.83 -13.23
C ASN A 172 -3.79 -3.02 -13.18
N SER A 173 -3.46 -4.06 -12.44
CA SER A 173 -4.37 -5.19 -12.17
C SER A 173 -5.48 -4.86 -11.15
N VAL A 174 -5.30 -3.78 -10.36
CA VAL A 174 -6.27 -3.35 -9.33
C VAL A 174 -7.31 -2.42 -9.95
N THR A 175 -8.60 -2.75 -9.80
CA THR A 175 -9.73 -2.03 -10.41
C THR A 175 -10.50 -1.10 -9.47
N SER A 176 -10.16 -1.10 -8.18
CA SER A 176 -10.78 -0.19 -7.20
C SER A 176 -9.86 0.13 -6.03
N ILE A 177 -9.95 1.35 -5.51
CA ILE A 177 -9.38 1.69 -4.21
C ILE A 177 -10.42 1.33 -3.15
N GLY A 178 -10.17 0.25 -2.43
CA GLY A 178 -11.14 -0.36 -1.51
C GLY A 178 -11.46 0.50 -0.28
N SER A 179 -12.57 0.17 0.39
CA SER A 179 -13.03 0.90 1.58
C SER A 179 -11.98 0.97 2.67
N GLY A 180 -11.61 2.19 3.06
CA GLY A 180 -10.65 2.48 4.12
C GLY A 180 -9.21 2.00 3.83
N ASN A 181 -8.86 1.71 2.57
CA ASN A 181 -7.54 1.14 2.26
C ASN A 181 -6.39 1.97 2.83
N PHE A 182 -6.49 3.30 2.76
CA PHE A 182 -5.47 4.24 3.23
C PHE A 182 -5.95 5.10 4.40
N TYR A 183 -7.01 4.66 5.10
CA TYR A 183 -7.48 5.38 6.29
C TYR A 183 -6.35 5.61 7.29
N GLY A 184 -6.07 6.87 7.63
CA GLY A 184 -5.05 7.21 8.63
C GLY A 184 -3.60 6.95 8.20
N CYS A 185 -3.32 6.86 6.89
CA CYS A 185 -1.97 6.90 6.36
C CYS A 185 -1.47 8.37 6.41
N THR A 186 -1.16 8.83 7.62
CA THR A 186 -0.91 10.25 7.89
C THR A 186 0.35 10.79 7.23
N SER A 187 1.34 9.94 6.92
CA SER A 187 2.57 10.33 6.21
C SER A 187 2.48 10.26 4.69
N LEU A 188 1.34 9.79 4.13
CA LEU A 188 1.18 9.68 2.68
C LEU A 188 1.09 11.06 2.05
N THR A 189 2.10 11.43 1.25
CA THR A 189 2.18 12.76 0.60
C THR A 189 1.63 12.75 -0.82
N SER A 190 1.75 11.63 -1.51
CA SER A 190 1.25 11.42 -2.87
C SER A 190 0.92 9.96 -3.11
N ILE A 191 0.04 9.72 -4.06
CA ILE A 191 -0.30 8.37 -4.53
C ILE A 191 -0.71 8.44 -6.00
N THR A 192 -0.26 7.49 -6.79
CA THR A 192 -0.70 7.32 -8.17
C THR A 192 -1.86 6.34 -8.21
N ILE A 193 -2.98 6.77 -8.78
CA ILE A 193 -4.15 5.92 -9.03
C ILE A 193 -4.04 5.42 -10.47
N PRO A 194 -3.91 4.11 -10.71
CA PRO A 194 -3.76 3.57 -12.06
C PRO A 194 -5.05 3.70 -12.89
N ASN A 195 -4.90 3.71 -14.22
CA ASN A 195 -6.00 3.86 -15.18
C ASN A 195 -6.99 2.67 -15.19
N SER A 196 -6.68 1.59 -14.51
CA SER A 196 -7.59 0.46 -14.28
C SER A 196 -8.65 0.72 -13.20
N VAL A 197 -8.42 1.73 -12.33
CA VAL A 197 -9.31 2.01 -11.21
C VAL A 197 -10.58 2.71 -11.68
N THR A 198 -11.72 2.12 -11.39
CA THR A 198 -13.04 2.65 -11.76
C THR A 198 -13.81 3.27 -10.59
N SER A 199 -13.38 2.99 -9.36
CA SER A 199 -14.03 3.54 -8.16
C SER A 199 -13.06 3.79 -7.00
N ILE A 200 -13.35 4.85 -6.23
CA ILE A 200 -12.73 5.15 -4.94
C ILE A 200 -13.80 4.94 -3.87
N GLU A 201 -13.60 3.93 -3.02
CA GLU A 201 -14.60 3.44 -2.10
C GLU A 201 -14.68 4.25 -0.79
N PHE A 202 -15.59 3.85 0.12
CA PHE A 202 -15.89 4.53 1.39
C PHE A 202 -14.63 4.79 2.21
N ASN A 203 -14.41 6.05 2.63
CA ASN A 203 -13.33 6.46 3.52
C ASN A 203 -11.92 6.03 3.04
N ALA A 204 -11.72 5.85 1.73
CA ALA A 204 -10.50 5.27 1.17
C ALA A 204 -9.23 6.00 1.64
N PHE A 205 -9.26 7.34 1.71
CA PHE A 205 -8.16 8.22 2.12
C PHE A 205 -8.50 9.05 3.37
N LEU A 206 -9.50 8.63 4.16
CA LEU A 206 -9.88 9.38 5.36
C LEU A 206 -8.66 9.56 6.27
N ARG A 207 -8.40 10.80 6.74
CA ARG A 207 -7.23 11.16 7.56
C ARG A 207 -5.86 10.94 6.91
N CYS A 208 -5.75 11.02 5.60
CA CYS A 208 -4.45 11.18 4.94
C CYS A 208 -4.01 12.65 5.07
N THR A 209 -3.60 13.05 6.28
CA THR A 209 -3.42 14.47 6.64
C THR A 209 -2.29 15.16 5.90
N ASN A 210 -1.29 14.44 5.37
CA ASN A 210 -0.18 15.00 4.60
C ASN A 210 -0.35 14.86 3.08
N LEU A 211 -1.46 14.27 2.61
CA LEU A 211 -1.75 14.19 1.18
C LEU A 211 -2.00 15.61 0.64
N THR A 212 -1.12 16.09 -0.24
CA THR A 212 -1.17 17.47 -0.75
C THR A 212 -1.95 17.61 -2.04
N SER A 213 -1.85 16.60 -2.91
CA SER A 213 -2.56 16.55 -4.18
C SER A 213 -2.81 15.10 -4.59
N ILE A 214 -3.83 14.91 -5.42
CA ILE A 214 -4.11 13.60 -6.04
C ILE A 214 -4.65 13.80 -7.45
N THR A 215 -4.18 12.97 -8.38
CA THR A 215 -4.72 12.88 -9.73
C THR A 215 -5.68 11.70 -9.81
N ILE A 216 -6.89 11.96 -10.29
CA ILE A 216 -7.96 10.96 -10.48
C ILE A 216 -8.04 10.68 -11.98
N PRO A 217 -7.74 9.45 -12.42
CA PRO A 217 -7.77 9.08 -13.83
C PRO A 217 -9.19 9.14 -14.42
N ASP A 218 -9.28 9.19 -15.74
CA ASP A 218 -10.55 9.26 -16.48
C ASP A 218 -11.41 8.00 -16.35
N SER A 219 -10.80 6.87 -15.98
CA SER A 219 -11.48 5.62 -15.67
C SER A 219 -12.37 5.68 -14.43
N VAL A 220 -12.13 6.62 -13.49
CA VAL A 220 -12.87 6.69 -12.22
C VAL A 220 -14.26 7.29 -12.46
N THR A 221 -15.28 6.47 -12.31
CA THR A 221 -16.70 6.85 -12.51
C THR A 221 -17.44 7.12 -11.20
N SER A 222 -16.87 6.76 -10.04
CA SER A 222 -17.50 7.03 -8.74
C SER A 222 -16.50 7.25 -7.61
N ILE A 223 -16.84 8.22 -6.74
CA ILE A 223 -16.14 8.47 -5.47
C ILE A 223 -17.18 8.38 -4.37
N ARG A 224 -16.95 7.46 -3.41
CA ARG A 224 -17.92 7.13 -2.37
C ARG A 224 -17.83 8.07 -1.17
N LEU A 225 -18.79 7.90 -0.24
CA LEU A 225 -18.91 8.68 1.00
C LEU A 225 -17.57 8.76 1.74
N GLY A 226 -17.18 9.99 2.09
CA GLY A 226 -16.06 10.27 2.99
C GLY A 226 -14.67 9.95 2.41
N ALA A 227 -14.54 9.74 1.10
CA ALA A 227 -13.30 9.25 0.51
C ALA A 227 -12.06 10.06 0.91
N PHE A 228 -12.17 11.38 1.08
CA PHE A 228 -11.10 12.31 1.43
C PHE A 228 -11.43 13.16 2.67
N VAL A 229 -12.19 12.63 3.60
CA VAL A 229 -12.50 13.34 4.87
C VAL A 229 -11.22 13.55 5.67
N GLU A 230 -11.08 14.73 6.29
CA GLU A 230 -9.92 15.10 7.12
C GLU A 230 -8.54 14.97 6.41
N CYS A 231 -8.50 15.09 5.08
CA CYS A 231 -7.25 15.28 4.33
C CYS A 231 -6.84 16.77 4.41
N THR A 232 -6.35 17.20 5.56
CA THR A 232 -6.21 18.63 5.91
C THR A 232 -5.17 19.37 5.09
N SER A 233 -4.18 18.68 4.51
CA SER A 233 -3.19 19.28 3.61
C SER A 233 -3.58 19.22 2.13
N LEU A 234 -4.73 18.61 1.79
CA LEU A 234 -5.15 18.45 0.41
C LEU A 234 -5.57 19.77 -0.20
N THR A 235 -4.77 20.30 -1.12
CA THR A 235 -4.99 21.59 -1.78
C THR A 235 -5.52 21.44 -3.19
N ALA A 236 -5.23 20.32 -3.86
CA ALA A 236 -5.63 20.08 -5.25
C ALA A 236 -6.09 18.64 -5.47
N VAL A 237 -7.22 18.49 -6.16
CA VAL A 237 -7.67 17.21 -6.74
C VAL A 237 -7.87 17.43 -8.22
N ILE A 238 -7.15 16.66 -9.03
CA ILE A 238 -7.08 16.85 -10.48
C ILE A 238 -7.81 15.68 -11.14
N PHE A 239 -8.85 15.99 -11.89
CA PHE A 239 -9.62 14.99 -12.62
C PHE A 239 -9.26 15.00 -14.11
N LEU A 240 -8.89 13.83 -14.63
CA LEU A 240 -8.55 13.64 -16.05
C LEU A 240 -9.77 13.24 -16.89
N GLY A 241 -10.88 12.89 -16.27
CA GLY A 241 -12.11 12.45 -16.92
C GLY A 241 -13.33 13.33 -16.65
N ASP A 242 -14.47 12.84 -17.10
CA ASP A 242 -15.77 13.40 -16.82
C ASP A 242 -16.08 13.38 -15.31
N ALA A 243 -17.05 14.19 -14.87
CA ALA A 243 -17.40 14.25 -13.45
C ALA A 243 -17.89 12.88 -12.95
N PRO A 244 -17.20 12.27 -11.97
CA PRO A 244 -17.64 10.99 -11.42
C PRO A 244 -18.90 11.19 -10.55
N LYS A 245 -19.63 10.09 -10.31
CA LYS A 245 -20.72 10.11 -9.32
C LYS A 245 -20.13 10.39 -7.95
N GLU A 246 -20.55 11.49 -7.33
CA GLU A 246 -20.09 11.87 -6.00
C GLU A 246 -20.92 11.21 -4.88
N GLY A 247 -20.21 10.78 -3.83
CA GLY A 247 -20.82 10.37 -2.55
C GLY A 247 -21.11 11.56 -1.66
N LYS A 248 -21.66 11.30 -0.47
CA LYS A 248 -21.82 12.33 0.55
C LYS A 248 -20.47 12.62 1.23
N GLU A 249 -20.28 13.87 1.68
CA GLU A 249 -19.14 14.25 2.54
C GLU A 249 -17.77 13.86 1.98
N VAL A 250 -17.59 13.82 0.64
CA VAL A 250 -16.34 13.37 0.01
C VAL A 250 -15.13 14.12 0.56
N PHE A 251 -15.21 15.46 0.73
CA PHE A 251 -14.16 16.34 1.20
C PHE A 251 -14.50 17.03 2.53
N LYS A 252 -15.30 16.40 3.39
CA LYS A 252 -15.60 16.96 4.70
C LYS A 252 -14.31 17.21 5.48
N ASP A 253 -14.17 18.40 6.09
CA ASP A 253 -12.96 18.84 6.79
C ASP A 253 -11.67 18.84 5.94
N SER A 254 -11.85 18.91 4.59
CA SER A 254 -10.80 19.11 3.59
C SER A 254 -11.22 20.21 2.64
N VAL A 255 -10.29 21.03 2.19
CA VAL A 255 -10.62 22.25 1.39
C VAL A 255 -9.85 22.32 0.06
N PRO A 256 -9.81 21.26 -0.75
CA PRO A 256 -9.11 21.31 -2.04
C PRO A 256 -9.82 22.22 -3.05
N THR A 257 -9.05 22.72 -4.01
CA THR A 257 -9.59 23.15 -5.30
C THR A 257 -9.65 21.92 -6.21
N ILE A 258 -10.78 21.74 -6.87
CA ILE A 258 -10.96 20.69 -7.88
C ILE A 258 -10.51 21.27 -9.23
N TYR A 259 -9.62 20.55 -9.90
CA TYR A 259 -9.18 20.88 -11.25
C TYR A 259 -9.66 19.83 -12.22
N ARG A 260 -10.12 20.27 -13.40
CA ARG A 260 -10.57 19.38 -14.48
C ARG A 260 -9.97 19.76 -15.82
N LYS A 261 -9.87 18.78 -16.72
CA LYS A 261 -9.50 19.03 -18.11
C LYS A 261 -10.59 19.89 -18.81
N PRO A 262 -10.20 20.71 -19.78
CA PRO A 262 -11.13 21.59 -20.48
C PRO A 262 -12.30 20.86 -21.15
N GLU A 263 -12.04 19.71 -21.77
CA GLU A 263 -13.00 18.89 -22.53
C GLU A 263 -13.89 18.00 -21.66
N ALA A 264 -13.56 17.83 -20.39
CA ALA A 264 -14.28 16.95 -19.45
C ALA A 264 -15.72 17.45 -19.21
N LYS A 265 -16.68 16.54 -19.21
CA LYS A 265 -18.12 16.79 -19.17
C LYS A 265 -18.72 16.55 -17.76
N GLY A 266 -19.94 17.05 -17.57
CA GLY A 266 -20.71 16.80 -16.34
C GLY A 266 -20.29 17.63 -15.14
N TRP A 267 -19.36 18.59 -15.30
CA TRP A 267 -18.85 19.44 -14.25
C TRP A 267 -19.69 20.70 -14.08
N GLY A 268 -20.04 21.05 -12.83
CA GLY A 268 -20.59 22.34 -12.42
C GLY A 268 -19.48 23.27 -11.91
N ASP A 269 -19.89 24.40 -11.30
CA ASP A 269 -18.99 25.34 -10.62
C ASP A 269 -18.41 24.74 -9.32
N THR A 270 -19.06 23.70 -8.80
CA THR A 270 -18.63 22.95 -7.61
C THR A 270 -18.75 21.45 -7.85
N PHE A 271 -17.89 20.68 -7.15
CA PHE A 271 -17.99 19.24 -7.00
C PHE A 271 -17.77 18.87 -5.53
N ALA A 272 -18.71 18.13 -4.93
CA ALA A 272 -18.70 17.79 -3.51
C ALA A 272 -18.42 19.03 -2.62
N GLU A 273 -19.13 20.13 -2.89
CA GLU A 273 -19.03 21.43 -2.21
C GLU A 273 -17.67 22.15 -2.34
N ARG A 274 -16.81 21.72 -3.26
CA ARG A 274 -15.49 22.34 -3.51
C ARG A 274 -15.50 23.05 -4.87
N PRO A 275 -14.80 24.21 -4.98
CA PRO A 275 -14.77 24.98 -6.23
C PRO A 275 -14.09 24.17 -7.35
N VAL A 276 -14.66 24.22 -8.55
CA VAL A 276 -14.13 23.58 -9.76
C VAL A 276 -13.48 24.63 -10.64
N LYS A 277 -12.27 24.36 -11.09
CA LYS A 277 -11.49 25.19 -12.02
C LYS A 277 -10.98 24.39 -13.20
N LEU A 278 -10.74 25.06 -14.31
CA LEU A 278 -9.99 24.48 -15.42
C LEU A 278 -8.50 24.38 -15.04
N ILE A 279 -7.86 23.31 -15.47
CA ILE A 279 -6.40 23.19 -15.38
C ILE A 279 -5.79 24.25 -16.30
N SER A 280 -4.78 25.00 -15.80
CA SER A 280 -4.04 25.95 -16.66
C SER A 280 -3.03 25.21 -17.55
N SER A 281 -2.50 25.92 -18.58
CA SER A 281 -1.47 25.37 -19.47
C SER A 281 -0.22 24.98 -18.69
N GLU A 282 0.24 25.83 -17.76
CA GLU A 282 1.41 25.55 -16.93
C GLU A 282 1.21 24.31 -16.04
N ALA A 283 0.02 24.17 -15.44
CA ALA A 283 -0.30 23.01 -14.62
C ALA A 283 -0.38 21.72 -15.44
N LEU A 284 -0.89 21.79 -16.68
CA LEU A 284 -0.90 20.64 -17.60
C LEU A 284 0.51 20.18 -17.96
N VAL A 285 1.43 21.12 -18.21
CA VAL A 285 2.85 20.78 -18.48
C VAL A 285 3.46 20.03 -17.31
N VAL A 286 3.32 20.54 -16.09
CA VAL A 286 3.84 19.86 -14.88
C VAL A 286 3.25 18.47 -14.70
N LEU A 287 1.96 18.29 -15.01
CA LEU A 287 1.31 16.97 -14.95
C LEU A 287 1.84 16.03 -16.03
N ILE A 288 2.03 16.51 -17.26
CA ILE A 288 2.60 15.72 -18.36
C ILE A 288 3.99 15.21 -17.97
N GLU A 289 4.87 16.09 -17.49
CA GLU A 289 6.21 15.75 -17.06
C GLU A 289 6.19 14.68 -15.96
N ARG A 290 5.31 14.85 -14.96
CA ARG A 290 5.13 13.88 -13.87
C ARG A 290 4.65 12.53 -14.35
N GLU A 291 3.66 12.47 -15.24
CA GLU A 291 3.15 11.20 -15.76
C GLU A 291 4.22 10.47 -16.58
N ILE A 292 5.08 11.21 -17.31
CA ILE A 292 6.24 10.65 -18.00
C ILE A 292 7.26 10.06 -17.01
N GLU A 293 7.60 10.79 -15.94
CA GLU A 293 8.52 10.32 -14.90
C GLU A 293 8.02 9.04 -14.22
N LEU A 294 6.70 8.89 -14.10
CA LEU A 294 6.05 7.71 -13.52
C LEU A 294 5.81 6.60 -14.55
N ALA A 295 6.29 6.73 -15.79
CA ALA A 295 6.04 5.83 -16.91
C ALA A 295 4.55 5.57 -17.21
N GLN A 296 3.66 6.54 -16.86
CA GLN A 296 2.23 6.49 -17.16
C GLN A 296 1.95 7.11 -18.53
N PHE A 297 2.44 6.48 -19.59
CA PHE A 297 2.48 7.06 -20.94
C PHE A 297 1.11 7.36 -21.53
N ASP A 298 0.11 6.51 -21.32
CA ASP A 298 -1.27 6.76 -21.81
C ASP A 298 -1.88 7.99 -21.13
N SER A 299 -1.66 8.15 -19.83
CA SER A 299 -2.08 9.33 -19.06
C SER A 299 -1.36 10.59 -19.58
N ALA A 300 -0.05 10.51 -19.80
CA ALA A 300 0.75 11.61 -20.35
C ALA A 300 0.24 12.02 -21.74
N LEU A 301 0.00 11.06 -22.64
CA LEU A 301 -0.55 11.33 -23.99
C LEU A 301 -1.93 12.00 -23.93
N SER A 302 -2.81 11.56 -23.04
CA SER A 302 -4.13 12.17 -22.83
C SER A 302 -4.03 13.63 -22.37
N LEU A 303 -3.06 13.93 -21.47
CA LEU A 303 -2.79 15.31 -21.04
C LEU A 303 -2.18 16.17 -22.14
N ILE A 304 -1.29 15.60 -22.96
CA ILE A 304 -0.70 16.26 -24.12
C ILE A 304 -1.80 16.63 -25.13
N ASP A 305 -2.73 15.73 -25.43
CA ASP A 305 -3.85 16.01 -26.35
C ASP A 305 -4.74 17.14 -25.80
N SER A 306 -5.02 17.12 -24.50
CA SER A 306 -5.77 18.20 -23.84
C SER A 306 -5.06 19.55 -23.93
N PHE A 307 -3.73 19.56 -23.74
CA PHE A 307 -2.92 20.76 -23.84
C PHE A 307 -2.95 21.32 -25.28
N LEU A 308 -2.64 20.50 -26.26
CA LEU A 308 -2.59 20.91 -27.67
C LEU A 308 -3.95 21.37 -28.20
N LEU A 309 -5.03 20.79 -27.72
CA LEU A 309 -6.40 21.18 -28.10
C LEU A 309 -6.79 22.54 -27.51
N LYS A 310 -6.46 22.78 -26.25
CA LYS A 310 -6.95 23.93 -25.49
C LYS A 310 -6.03 25.14 -25.57
N TYR A 311 -4.73 24.92 -25.71
CA TYR A 311 -3.69 25.94 -25.67
C TYR A 311 -2.81 25.92 -26.93
N PRO A 312 -3.43 26.00 -28.16
CA PRO A 312 -2.68 25.84 -29.41
C PRO A 312 -1.63 26.93 -29.67
N ASP A 313 -1.77 28.08 -29.02
CA ASP A 313 -0.87 29.23 -29.16
C ASP A 313 0.08 29.38 -27.96
N ASP A 314 0.12 28.42 -27.04
CA ASP A 314 1.03 28.46 -25.90
C ASP A 314 2.49 28.31 -26.36
N PRO A 315 3.45 29.07 -25.81
CA PRO A 315 4.87 28.97 -26.17
C PRO A 315 5.47 27.56 -26.05
N LYS A 316 4.89 26.68 -25.22
CA LYS A 316 5.35 25.33 -25.01
C LYS A 316 4.79 24.27 -25.99
N VAL A 317 3.98 24.67 -26.95
CA VAL A 317 3.34 23.75 -27.92
C VAL A 317 4.37 22.85 -28.61
N ASP A 318 5.49 23.39 -29.09
CA ASP A 318 6.50 22.62 -29.81
C ASP A 318 7.26 21.67 -28.89
N GLU A 319 7.52 22.05 -27.65
CA GLU A 319 8.09 21.20 -26.63
C GLU A 319 7.17 20.00 -26.34
N ILE A 320 5.87 20.27 -26.12
CA ILE A 320 4.86 19.25 -25.85
C ILE A 320 4.67 18.27 -27.02
N LYS A 321 4.70 18.75 -28.28
CA LYS A 321 4.70 17.89 -29.47
C LYS A 321 5.93 16.98 -29.51
N THR A 322 7.09 17.50 -29.12
CA THR A 322 8.34 16.73 -29.06
C THR A 322 8.25 15.61 -28.02
N LEU A 323 7.71 15.92 -26.82
CA LEU A 323 7.47 14.91 -25.79
C LEU A 323 6.52 13.80 -26.28
N ARG A 324 5.45 14.16 -26.98
CA ARG A 324 4.54 13.20 -27.62
C ARG A 324 5.26 12.25 -28.58
N GLY A 325 6.11 12.80 -29.45
CA GLY A 325 6.90 11.99 -30.41
C GLY A 325 7.77 10.97 -29.67
N ARG A 326 8.49 11.40 -28.63
CA ARG A 326 9.36 10.53 -27.84
C ARG A 326 8.61 9.41 -27.11
N ILE A 327 7.43 9.69 -26.56
CA ILE A 327 6.60 8.66 -25.91
C ILE A 327 6.15 7.61 -26.94
N ASN A 328 5.67 8.06 -28.11
CA ASN A 328 5.23 7.13 -29.15
C ASN A 328 6.38 6.24 -29.67
N GLU A 329 7.59 6.81 -29.83
CA GLU A 329 8.78 6.04 -30.22
C GLU A 329 9.13 4.98 -29.14
N PHE A 330 9.03 5.34 -27.86
CA PHE A 330 9.33 4.43 -26.75
C PHE A 330 8.32 3.27 -26.70
N GLN A 331 7.02 3.54 -26.82
CA GLN A 331 5.99 2.50 -26.84
C GLN A 331 6.15 1.54 -28.03
N GLN A 332 6.53 2.05 -29.22
CA GLN A 332 6.82 1.20 -30.37
C GLN A 332 8.01 0.27 -30.15
N LEU A 333 9.01 0.68 -29.38
CA LEU A 333 10.19 -0.17 -29.06
C LEU A 333 9.84 -1.28 -28.07
N GLU A 334 8.91 -1.04 -27.14
CA GLU A 334 8.41 -2.06 -26.20
C GLU A 334 7.61 -3.14 -26.95
N ASP A 335 6.73 -2.76 -27.90
CA ASP A 335 5.94 -3.70 -28.71
C ASP A 335 6.82 -4.63 -29.61
N PHE A 336 8.06 -4.25 -29.91
CA PHE A 336 9.00 -5.08 -30.68
C PHE A 336 9.87 -6.01 -29.79
N SER A 337 9.79 -5.87 -28.46
CA SER A 337 10.60 -6.63 -27.49
C SER A 337 9.85 -7.82 -26.86
N GLU A 338 8.54 -7.94 -27.08
CA GLU A 338 7.70 -9.10 -26.77
C GLU A 338 7.62 -10.09 -27.95
#